data_d6cc6eeca1c360995f0cc2a034cee449
#
_entry.id   d6cc6eeca1c360995f0cc2a034cee449
#
_cell.length_a   1.000
_cell.length_b   1.000
_cell.length_c   1.000
_cell.angle_alpha   90.00
_cell.angle_beta   90.00
_cell.angle_gamma   90.00
#
_symmetry.space_group_name_H-M   'P 1'
#
loop_
_entity.id
_entity.type
_entity.pdbx_description
1 polymer ?
#
loop_
_entity_poly.entity_id
_entity_poly.type
_entity_poly.pdbx_seq_one_letter_code
_entity_poly.pdbx_strand_id
1 'polypeptide(L)'
;MVESLVMLAVIMVLVVLCSFAASLIPGRPIPEVVFFVFAGAVCGPNCLGLIQPLPGLSLIGRLGMGVLFLIAGYELDLHELAGKMGRHAALCWFVSIAAAFAITPLLGLDLSQTGTAAFAIALTTTAYGTLVPIMRDRSLNGTAVGGVIETYGAMGELLPVVAMSLLLSP
;
A
#
# COMPACT_ATOMS: atom_id res chain seq x y z
N MET A 1 14.79 26.80 -2.69
CA MET A 1 15.74 25.75 -3.11
C MET A 1 16.52 25.16 -1.94
N VAL A 2 17.14 26.00 -1.08
CA VAL A 2 17.88 25.53 0.11
C VAL A 2 16.95 24.80 1.10
N GLU A 3 15.78 25.34 1.37
CA GLU A 3 14.78 24.71 2.26
C GLU A 3 14.34 23.30 1.77
N SER A 4 14.15 23.17 0.46
CA SER A 4 13.78 21.85 -0.13
C SER A 4 14.90 20.83 0.00
N LEU A 5 16.16 21.25 -0.12
CA LEU A 5 17.33 20.40 0.08
C LEU A 5 17.52 20.00 1.54
N VAL A 6 17.36 20.95 2.46
CA VAL A 6 17.41 20.66 3.91
C VAL A 6 16.32 19.67 4.30
N MET A 7 15.10 19.86 3.81
CA MET A 7 13.99 18.97 4.10
C MET A 7 14.19 17.58 3.52
N LEU A 8 14.73 17.49 2.30
CA LEU A 8 15.11 16.20 1.71
C LEU A 8 16.19 15.50 2.55
N ALA A 9 17.20 16.24 3.03
CA ALA A 9 18.22 15.69 3.90
C ALA A 9 17.64 15.17 5.23
N VAL A 10 16.70 15.91 5.84
CA VAL A 10 15.99 15.47 7.05
C VAL A 10 15.23 14.16 6.81
N ILE A 11 14.52 14.07 5.68
CA ILE A 11 13.78 12.84 5.32
C ILE A 11 14.76 11.67 5.11
N MET A 12 15.87 11.88 4.41
CA MET A 12 16.87 10.82 4.21
C MET A 12 17.48 10.33 5.53
N VAL A 13 17.77 11.24 6.45
CA VAL A 13 18.24 10.88 7.81
C VAL A 13 17.18 10.09 8.56
N LEU A 14 15.91 10.51 8.52
CA LEU A 14 14.81 9.78 9.15
C LEU A 14 14.64 8.38 8.58
N VAL A 15 14.73 8.22 7.25
CA VAL A 15 14.66 6.89 6.61
C VAL A 15 15.77 5.99 7.13
N VAL A 16 17.02 6.46 7.19
CA VAL A 16 18.16 5.70 7.72
C VAL A 16 17.94 5.34 9.20
N LEU A 17 17.48 6.28 10.02
CA LEU A 17 17.21 6.04 11.44
C LEU A 17 16.08 5.02 11.63
N CYS A 18 15.01 5.09 10.85
CA CYS A 18 13.92 4.13 10.90
C CYS A 18 14.35 2.72 10.49
N SER A 19 15.13 2.59 9.40
CA SER A 19 15.68 1.31 8.97
C SER A 19 16.64 0.74 10.03
N PHE A 20 17.46 1.59 10.64
CA PHE A 20 18.34 1.17 11.72
C PHE A 20 17.53 0.72 12.95
N ALA A 21 16.51 1.48 13.37
CA ALA A 21 15.63 1.11 14.47
C ALA A 21 14.90 -0.22 14.21
N ALA A 22 14.40 -0.44 12.98
CA ALA A 22 13.79 -1.70 12.58
C ALA A 22 14.77 -2.87 12.65
N SER A 23 16.05 -2.64 12.32
CA SER A 23 17.10 -3.69 12.36
C SER A 23 17.50 -4.10 13.77
N LEU A 24 17.29 -3.24 14.77
CA LEU A 24 17.60 -3.52 16.18
C LEU A 24 16.59 -4.48 16.83
N ILE A 25 15.41 -4.69 16.23
CA ILE A 25 14.39 -5.57 16.79
C ILE A 25 14.67 -7.02 16.35
N PRO A 26 14.99 -7.93 17.27
CA PRO A 26 15.23 -9.34 16.94
C PRO A 26 13.97 -9.99 16.35
N GLY A 27 14.13 -10.74 15.23
CA GLY A 27 13.03 -11.43 14.57
C GLY A 27 12.15 -10.54 13.67
N ARG A 28 12.41 -9.24 13.59
CA ARG A 28 11.70 -8.25 12.72
C ARG A 28 10.19 -8.46 12.64
N PRO A 29 9.48 -8.47 13.78
CA PRO A 29 8.02 -8.71 13.80
C PRO A 29 7.24 -7.55 13.15
N ILE A 30 7.86 -6.35 13.05
CA ILE A 30 7.25 -5.13 12.53
C ILE A 30 7.94 -4.77 11.22
N PRO A 31 7.20 -4.67 10.09
CA PRO A 31 7.75 -4.20 8.81
C PRO A 31 8.32 -2.78 8.91
N GLU A 32 9.41 -2.51 8.20
CA GLU A 32 10.06 -1.18 8.18
C GLU A 32 9.10 -0.03 7.79
N VAL A 33 8.15 -0.32 6.92
CA VAL A 33 7.12 0.65 6.49
C VAL A 33 6.36 1.25 7.67
N VAL A 34 6.10 0.48 8.73
CA VAL A 34 5.41 0.97 9.93
C VAL A 34 6.22 2.07 10.62
N PHE A 35 7.55 1.89 10.69
CA PHE A 35 8.44 2.92 11.25
C PHE A 35 8.45 4.20 10.41
N PHE A 36 8.44 4.06 9.07
CA PHE A 36 8.37 5.22 8.17
C PHE A 36 7.07 5.98 8.31
N VAL A 37 5.93 5.28 8.38
CA VAL A 37 4.61 5.92 8.58
C VAL A 37 4.56 6.62 9.94
N PHE A 38 5.02 5.96 11.01
CA PHE A 38 5.05 6.53 12.34
C PHE A 38 5.97 7.76 12.41
N ALA A 39 7.20 7.67 11.89
CA ALA A 39 8.13 8.78 11.83
C ALA A 39 7.57 9.94 11.00
N GLY A 40 6.93 9.65 9.86
CA GLY A 40 6.27 10.64 9.03
C GLY A 40 5.11 11.34 9.75
N ALA A 41 4.31 10.61 10.53
CA ALA A 41 3.23 11.18 11.34
C ALA A 41 3.77 12.09 12.46
N VAL A 42 4.83 11.68 13.16
CA VAL A 42 5.46 12.44 14.24
C VAL A 42 6.17 13.68 13.70
N CYS A 43 6.96 13.56 12.64
CA CYS A 43 7.73 14.67 12.07
C CYS A 43 6.89 15.53 11.11
N GLY A 44 5.69 15.09 10.76
CA GLY A 44 4.77 15.81 9.86
C GLY A 44 4.19 17.10 10.44
N PRO A 45 3.42 17.84 9.62
CA PRO A 45 2.91 19.16 9.96
C PRO A 45 1.94 19.17 11.14
N ASN A 46 1.29 18.03 11.41
CA ASN A 46 0.27 17.93 12.48
C ASN A 46 0.85 17.61 13.87
N CYS A 47 2.16 17.32 13.99
CA CYS A 47 2.80 17.02 15.26
C CYS A 47 4.02 17.92 15.48
N LEU A 48 5.21 17.54 15.05
CA LEU A 48 6.43 18.33 15.24
C LEU A 48 6.63 19.43 14.20
N GLY A 49 5.96 19.37 13.06
CA GLY A 49 6.08 20.36 11.98
C GLY A 49 7.45 20.43 11.31
N LEU A 50 8.29 19.42 11.51
CA LEU A 50 9.65 19.36 10.92
C LEU A 50 9.62 19.17 9.41
N ILE A 51 8.61 18.46 8.91
CA ILE A 51 8.41 18.18 7.49
C ILE A 51 7.17 18.93 7.03
N GLN A 52 7.35 19.86 6.10
CA GLN A 52 6.26 20.64 5.51
C GLN A 52 5.93 20.11 4.10
N PRO A 53 4.66 20.18 3.68
CA PRO A 53 4.26 19.75 2.33
C PRO A 53 4.82 20.73 1.29
N LEU A 54 5.93 20.38 0.67
CA LEU A 54 6.54 21.13 -0.44
C LEU A 54 6.20 20.48 -1.77
N PRO A 55 6.04 21.27 -2.86
CA PRO A 55 5.77 20.73 -4.20
C PRO A 55 6.81 19.70 -4.67
N GLY A 56 8.09 19.93 -4.37
CA GLY A 56 9.16 18.97 -4.70
C GLY A 56 9.03 17.64 -3.96
N LEU A 57 8.57 17.64 -2.72
CA LEU A 57 8.36 16.43 -1.93
C LEU A 57 7.19 15.60 -2.49
N SER A 58 6.13 16.25 -2.94
CA SER A 58 4.99 15.56 -3.57
C SER A 58 5.39 14.90 -4.90
N LEU A 59 6.29 15.51 -5.67
CA LEU A 59 6.81 14.91 -6.89
C LEU A 59 7.62 13.64 -6.60
N ILE A 60 8.52 13.70 -5.60
CA ILE A 60 9.31 12.52 -5.18
C ILE A 60 8.39 11.41 -4.68
N GLY A 61 7.36 11.75 -3.89
CA GLY A 61 6.38 10.77 -3.43
C GLY A 61 5.62 10.09 -4.57
N ARG A 62 5.19 10.86 -5.59
CA ARG A 62 4.53 10.31 -6.80
C ARG A 62 5.46 9.41 -7.60
N LEU A 63 6.73 9.80 -7.77
CA LEU A 63 7.73 8.98 -8.45
C LEU A 63 8.00 7.69 -7.66
N GLY A 64 8.17 7.79 -6.34
CA GLY A 64 8.32 6.63 -5.45
C GLY A 64 7.15 5.66 -5.56
N MET A 65 5.92 6.17 -5.56
CA MET A 65 4.72 5.36 -5.75
C MET A 65 4.70 4.70 -7.13
N GLY A 66 5.06 5.43 -8.19
CA GLY A 66 5.17 4.87 -9.55
C GLY A 66 6.20 3.73 -9.63
N VAL A 67 7.35 3.87 -8.97
CA VAL A 67 8.37 2.82 -8.90
C VAL A 67 7.88 1.62 -8.11
N LEU A 68 7.17 1.83 -6.98
CA LEU A 68 6.57 0.73 -6.20
C LEU A 68 5.57 -0.07 -7.05
N PHE A 69 4.69 0.60 -7.80
CA PHE A 69 3.74 -0.08 -8.68
C PHE A 69 4.44 -0.79 -9.84
N LEU A 70 5.54 -0.23 -10.36
CA LEU A 70 6.33 -0.89 -11.40
C LEU A 70 6.97 -2.19 -10.87
N ILE A 71 7.55 -2.15 -9.67
CA ILE A 71 8.14 -3.32 -9.02
C ILE A 71 7.05 -4.36 -8.72
N ALA A 72 5.94 -3.94 -8.13
CA ALA A 72 4.81 -4.83 -7.86
C ALA A 72 4.30 -5.50 -9.14
N GLY A 73 4.15 -4.73 -10.24
CA GLY A 73 3.75 -5.29 -11.53
C GLY A 73 4.77 -6.27 -12.12
N TYR A 74 6.06 -6.04 -11.89
CA TYR A 74 7.13 -6.93 -12.35
C TYR A 74 7.17 -8.26 -11.58
N GLU A 75 6.86 -8.23 -10.28
CA GLU A 75 6.83 -9.43 -9.43
C GLU A 75 5.60 -10.32 -9.66
N LEU A 76 4.55 -9.78 -10.33
CA LEU A 76 3.32 -10.52 -10.58
C LEU A 76 3.50 -11.57 -11.68
N ASP A 77 3.21 -12.83 -11.39
CA ASP A 77 3.06 -13.87 -12.40
C ASP A 77 1.67 -13.81 -13.05
N LEU A 78 1.61 -13.15 -14.22
CA LEU A 78 0.37 -13.00 -14.99
C LEU A 78 -0.25 -14.34 -15.40
N HIS A 79 0.54 -15.40 -15.50
CA HIS A 79 0.03 -16.72 -15.86
C HIS A 79 -0.76 -17.34 -14.71
N GLU A 80 -0.27 -17.19 -13.48
CA GLU A 80 -0.99 -17.62 -12.27
C GLU A 80 -2.26 -16.79 -12.05
N LEU A 81 -2.19 -15.47 -12.26
CA LEU A 81 -3.34 -14.58 -12.15
C LEU A 81 -4.44 -14.90 -13.18
N ALA A 82 -4.08 -15.32 -14.39
CA ALA A 82 -5.05 -15.75 -15.40
C ALA A 82 -5.63 -17.16 -15.13
N GLY A 83 -5.03 -17.91 -14.23
CA GLY A 83 -5.41 -19.28 -13.86
C GLY A 83 -6.73 -19.36 -13.06
N LYS A 84 -7.09 -20.58 -12.68
CA LYS A 84 -8.31 -20.83 -11.87
C LYS A 84 -8.27 -20.08 -10.54
N MET A 85 -7.10 -20.03 -9.90
CA MET A 85 -6.92 -19.38 -8.59
C MET A 85 -7.11 -17.86 -8.71
N GLY A 86 -6.52 -17.22 -9.72
CA GLY A 86 -6.71 -15.78 -9.95
C GLY A 86 -8.16 -15.41 -10.27
N ARG A 87 -8.88 -16.26 -11.02
CA ARG A 87 -10.32 -16.06 -11.27
C ARG A 87 -11.14 -16.13 -9.97
N HIS A 88 -10.83 -17.06 -9.07
CA HIS A 88 -11.49 -17.15 -7.77
C HIS A 88 -11.12 -15.92 -6.90
N ALA A 89 -9.87 -15.50 -6.89
CA ALA A 89 -9.43 -14.30 -6.18
C ALA A 89 -10.17 -13.04 -6.69
N ALA A 90 -10.31 -12.89 -8.01
CA ALA A 90 -11.07 -11.81 -8.61
C ALA A 90 -12.56 -11.85 -8.19
N LEU A 91 -13.19 -13.02 -8.24
CA LEU A 91 -14.58 -13.18 -7.79
C LEU A 91 -14.73 -12.81 -6.31
N CYS A 92 -13.83 -13.27 -5.45
CA CYS A 92 -13.82 -12.88 -4.03
C CYS A 92 -13.69 -11.36 -3.86
N TRP A 93 -12.85 -10.72 -4.66
CA TRP A 93 -12.72 -9.27 -4.61
C TRP A 93 -14.02 -8.56 -5.04
N PHE A 94 -14.68 -9.03 -6.12
CA PHE A 94 -15.97 -8.47 -6.55
C PHE A 94 -17.06 -8.62 -5.49
N VAL A 95 -17.09 -9.75 -4.77
CA VAL A 95 -17.99 -9.94 -3.62
C VAL A 95 -17.63 -8.97 -2.50
N SER A 96 -16.36 -8.79 -2.19
CA SER A 96 -15.88 -7.89 -1.15
C SER A 96 -16.23 -6.43 -1.45
N ILE A 97 -16.05 -5.98 -2.70
CA ILE A 97 -16.39 -4.60 -3.09
C ILE A 97 -17.92 -4.38 -3.06
N ALA A 98 -18.71 -5.36 -3.49
CA ALA A 98 -20.18 -5.29 -3.39
C ALA A 98 -20.62 -5.19 -1.92
N ALA A 99 -20.02 -5.97 -1.01
CA ALA A 99 -20.26 -5.86 0.41
C ALA A 99 -19.83 -4.51 0.98
N ALA A 100 -18.66 -3.99 0.57
CA ALA A 100 -18.18 -2.67 0.97
C ALA A 100 -19.14 -1.56 0.53
N PHE A 101 -19.66 -1.60 -0.70
CA PHE A 101 -20.67 -0.67 -1.17
C PHE A 101 -21.97 -0.75 -0.35
N ALA A 102 -22.40 -1.95 0.04
CA ALA A 102 -23.60 -2.13 0.86
C ALA A 102 -23.43 -1.61 2.30
N ILE A 103 -22.21 -1.72 2.86
CA ILE A 103 -21.91 -1.32 4.23
C ILE A 103 -21.60 0.19 4.34
N THR A 104 -20.97 0.79 3.33
CA THR A 104 -20.56 2.21 3.38
C THR A 104 -21.69 3.18 3.76
N PRO A 105 -22.93 3.08 3.24
CA PRO A 105 -24.02 3.95 3.65
C PRO A 105 -24.44 3.77 5.13
N LEU A 106 -24.24 2.57 5.69
CA LEU A 106 -24.57 2.27 7.08
C LEU A 106 -23.64 2.93 8.08
N LEU A 107 -22.47 3.37 7.62
CA LEU A 107 -21.48 4.07 8.47
C LEU A 107 -21.85 5.54 8.74
N GLY A 108 -22.92 6.05 8.12
CA GLY A 108 -23.38 7.43 8.33
C GLY A 108 -22.40 8.49 7.84
N LEU A 109 -21.49 8.13 6.95
CA LEU A 109 -20.53 9.05 6.34
C LEU A 109 -21.25 9.87 5.26
N ASP A 110 -21.23 11.20 5.39
CA ASP A 110 -21.79 12.12 4.40
C ASP A 110 -20.84 12.27 3.20
N LEU A 111 -20.76 11.23 2.37
CA LEU A 111 -19.88 11.16 1.22
C LEU A 111 -20.66 11.40 -0.08
N SER A 112 -20.03 12.09 -1.02
CA SER A 112 -20.53 12.14 -2.41
C SER A 112 -20.55 10.73 -3.03
N GLN A 113 -21.23 10.53 -4.15
CA GLN A 113 -21.24 9.25 -4.84
C GLN A 113 -19.82 8.77 -5.19
N THR A 114 -18.97 9.66 -5.70
CA THR A 114 -17.57 9.36 -5.97
C THR A 114 -16.80 9.05 -4.69
N GLY A 115 -17.06 9.78 -3.59
CA GLY A 115 -16.47 9.55 -2.28
C GLY A 115 -16.85 8.19 -1.72
N THR A 116 -18.11 7.78 -1.83
CA THR A 116 -18.61 6.45 -1.44
C THR A 116 -17.92 5.34 -2.23
N ALA A 117 -17.79 5.52 -3.54
CA ALA A 117 -17.11 4.56 -4.41
C ALA A 117 -15.61 4.45 -4.05
N ALA A 118 -14.92 5.58 -3.89
CA ALA A 118 -13.51 5.61 -3.50
C ALA A 118 -13.29 4.94 -2.13
N PHE A 119 -14.15 5.20 -1.16
CA PHE A 119 -14.07 4.60 0.17
C PHE A 119 -14.32 3.09 0.13
N ALA A 120 -15.33 2.64 -0.62
CA ALA A 120 -15.62 1.21 -0.80
C ALA A 120 -14.44 0.48 -1.46
N ILE A 121 -13.84 1.06 -2.50
CA ILE A 121 -12.64 0.51 -3.14
C ILE A 121 -11.48 0.45 -2.13
N ALA A 122 -11.24 1.52 -1.38
CA ALA A 122 -10.16 1.57 -0.39
C ALA A 122 -10.31 0.50 0.71
N LEU A 123 -11.54 0.20 1.16
CA LEU A 123 -11.80 -0.86 2.14
C LEU A 123 -11.44 -2.27 1.63
N THR A 124 -11.39 -2.49 0.33
CA THR A 124 -11.06 -3.79 -0.26
C THR A 124 -9.59 -3.94 -0.65
N THR A 125 -8.78 -2.93 -0.34
CA THR A 125 -7.35 -2.94 -0.66
C THR A 125 -6.58 -3.84 0.29
N THR A 126 -5.68 -4.66 -0.24
CA THR A 126 -4.71 -5.42 0.53
C THR A 126 -3.31 -4.85 0.31
N ALA A 127 -2.43 -5.00 1.30
CA ALA A 127 -1.03 -4.60 1.19
C ALA A 127 -0.14 -5.85 1.02
N TYR A 128 -0.17 -6.45 -0.16
CA TYR A 128 0.59 -7.67 -0.46
C TYR A 128 2.10 -7.45 -0.29
N GLY A 129 2.62 -6.28 -0.67
CA GLY A 129 4.02 -5.94 -0.50
C GLY A 129 4.55 -6.06 0.93
N THR A 130 3.69 -5.90 1.95
CA THR A 130 4.07 -6.11 3.36
C THR A 130 4.07 -7.58 3.76
N LEU A 131 3.34 -8.44 3.04
CA LEU A 131 3.29 -9.88 3.29
C LEU A 131 4.51 -10.61 2.72
N VAL A 132 5.08 -10.14 1.61
CA VAL A 132 6.21 -10.78 0.93
C VAL A 132 7.40 -11.05 1.85
N PRO A 133 7.91 -10.09 2.66
CA PRO A 133 8.99 -10.36 3.61
C PRO A 133 8.61 -11.43 4.65
N ILE A 134 7.37 -11.37 5.16
CA ILE A 134 6.87 -12.33 6.16
C ILE A 134 6.82 -13.74 5.57
N MET A 135 6.38 -13.88 4.32
CA MET A 135 6.33 -15.16 3.61
C MET A 135 7.72 -15.74 3.42
N ARG A 136 8.70 -14.91 3.07
CA ARG A 136 10.12 -15.31 2.97
C ARG A 136 10.67 -15.80 4.31
N ASP A 137 10.46 -15.03 5.38
CA ASP A 137 10.93 -15.37 6.72
C ASP A 137 10.31 -16.67 7.25
N ARG A 138 9.08 -16.98 6.85
CA ARG A 138 8.35 -18.19 7.23
C ARG A 138 8.51 -19.34 6.24
N SER A 139 9.35 -19.18 5.20
CA SER A 139 9.58 -20.19 4.14
C SER A 139 8.30 -20.68 3.49
N LEU A 140 7.32 -19.79 3.31
CA LEU A 140 6.03 -20.10 2.69
C LEU A 140 6.08 -20.02 1.17
N ASN A 141 7.12 -19.40 0.59
CA ASN A 141 7.28 -19.28 -0.85
C ASN A 141 7.37 -20.68 -1.50
N GLY A 142 6.65 -20.88 -2.59
CA GLY A 142 6.58 -22.17 -3.29
C GLY A 142 5.73 -23.24 -2.60
N THR A 143 5.05 -22.92 -1.50
CA THR A 143 4.05 -23.81 -0.88
C THR A 143 2.65 -23.52 -1.44
N ALA A 144 1.74 -24.47 -1.33
CA ALA A 144 0.34 -24.27 -1.73
C ALA A 144 -0.33 -23.09 -1.00
N VAL A 145 0.00 -22.90 0.28
CA VAL A 145 -0.50 -21.77 1.08
C VAL A 145 0.11 -20.46 0.60
N GLY A 146 1.43 -20.47 0.31
CA GLY A 146 2.12 -19.31 -0.26
C GLY A 146 1.50 -18.87 -1.57
N GLY A 147 1.27 -19.78 -2.51
CA GLY A 147 0.64 -19.46 -3.81
C GLY A 147 -0.78 -18.87 -3.65
N VAL A 148 -1.57 -19.33 -2.67
CA VAL A 148 -2.87 -18.71 -2.36
C VAL A 148 -2.67 -17.28 -1.88
N ILE A 149 -1.78 -17.04 -0.90
CA ILE A 149 -1.51 -15.72 -0.35
C ILE A 149 -1.01 -14.76 -1.45
N GLU A 150 -0.09 -15.23 -2.31
CA GLU A 150 0.44 -14.47 -3.45
C GLU A 150 -0.66 -14.07 -4.42
N THR A 151 -1.46 -15.02 -4.88
CA THR A 151 -2.52 -14.75 -5.88
C THR A 151 -3.62 -13.85 -5.32
N TYR A 152 -4.12 -14.13 -4.11
CA TYR A 152 -5.18 -13.33 -3.51
C TYR A 152 -4.68 -11.94 -3.06
N GLY A 153 -3.46 -11.87 -2.53
CA GLY A 153 -2.81 -10.62 -2.15
C GLY A 153 -2.58 -9.72 -3.36
N ALA A 154 -1.99 -10.28 -4.42
CA ALA A 154 -1.74 -9.55 -5.67
C ALA A 154 -3.04 -9.06 -6.33
N MET A 155 -4.07 -9.90 -6.41
CA MET A 155 -5.39 -9.48 -6.94
C MET A 155 -6.05 -8.41 -6.07
N GLY A 156 -5.96 -8.54 -4.74
CA GLY A 156 -6.51 -7.55 -3.79
C GLY A 156 -5.73 -6.23 -3.76
N GLU A 157 -4.55 -6.15 -4.36
CA GLU A 157 -3.80 -4.91 -4.55
C GLU A 157 -4.04 -4.33 -5.95
N LEU A 158 -3.98 -5.16 -6.99
CA LEU A 158 -4.11 -4.76 -8.39
C LEU A 158 -5.53 -4.24 -8.72
N LEU A 159 -6.57 -5.02 -8.38
CA LEU A 159 -7.95 -4.70 -8.77
C LEU A 159 -8.44 -3.37 -8.16
N PRO A 160 -8.22 -3.06 -6.86
CA PRO A 160 -8.56 -1.76 -6.31
C PRO A 160 -7.82 -0.60 -6.99
N VAL A 161 -6.53 -0.78 -7.34
CA VAL A 161 -5.74 0.25 -8.02
C VAL A 161 -6.33 0.54 -9.41
N VAL A 162 -6.65 -0.50 -10.18
CA VAL A 162 -7.32 -0.35 -11.49
C VAL A 162 -8.69 0.31 -11.32
N ALA A 163 -9.50 -0.16 -10.37
CA ALA A 163 -10.82 0.40 -10.11
C ALA A 163 -10.75 1.89 -9.71
N MET A 164 -9.81 2.25 -8.83
CA MET A 164 -9.59 3.64 -8.41
C MET A 164 -9.12 4.50 -9.59
N SER A 165 -8.22 3.99 -10.43
CA SER A 165 -7.74 4.69 -11.61
C SER A 165 -8.87 4.98 -12.60
N LEU A 166 -9.79 4.01 -12.80
CA LEU A 166 -10.98 4.20 -13.65
C LEU A 166 -11.98 5.18 -13.04
N LEU A 167 -12.16 5.14 -11.71
CA LEU A 167 -13.07 6.05 -10.99
C LEU A 167 -12.59 7.50 -11.05
N LEU A 168 -11.29 7.72 -10.98
CA LEU A 168 -10.67 9.06 -10.97
C LEU A 168 -10.27 9.54 -12.36
N SER A 169 -10.48 8.71 -13.39
CA SER A 169 -10.26 9.12 -14.78
C SER A 169 -11.28 10.19 -15.16
N PRO A 170 -10.85 11.33 -15.77
CA PRO A 170 -11.72 12.42 -16.20
C PRO A 170 -12.64 12.00 -17.34
#